data_2b5b4b04a373caafac6fd6a9bf5403c1
#
_entry.id   2b5b4b04a373caafac6fd6a9bf5403c1
#
_cell.length_a   1.000
_cell.length_b   1.000
_cell.length_c   1.000
_cell.angle_alpha   90.00
_cell.angle_beta   90.00
_cell.angle_gamma   90.00
#
_symmetry.space_group_name_H-M   'P 1'
#
loop_
_entity.id
_entity.type
_entity.pdbx_description
1 polymer ?
#
loop_
_entity_poly.entity_id
_entity_poly.type
_entity_poly.pdbx_seq_one_letter_code
_entity_poly.pdbx_strand_id
1 'polypeptide(L)'
;YLDRLSIEMRMPSIRMLDGSSGGGSVASMVPAQKKEGDSNAKESQGAISAGKPRVAGGGGSFLPGHLGSTMYTEQLATVPVVNLLLGSVVGLGAAKAVLGHFSVMVRDIAQLFVAGPPVVSHAVGYDITKEELGGWHIHCTNGSVDNLAETEEEAVVMTKQFLSYLPSSVYEA
;
A
#
# COMPACT_ATOMS: atom_id res chain seq x y z
N TYR A 1 4.85 -4.20 -15.73
CA TYR A 1 5.31 -5.36 -16.53
C TYR A 1 4.60 -6.65 -16.11
N LEU A 2 4.61 -7.01 -14.82
CA LEU A 2 3.97 -8.24 -14.32
C LEU A 2 2.45 -8.24 -14.56
N ASP A 3 1.77 -7.14 -14.34
CA ASP A 3 0.33 -7.01 -14.60
C ASP A 3 0.00 -7.30 -16.07
N ARG A 4 0.80 -6.74 -16.99
CA ARG A 4 0.65 -7.01 -18.43
C ARG A 4 0.91 -8.47 -18.77
N LEU A 5 1.97 -9.05 -18.20
CA LEU A 5 2.31 -10.44 -18.43
C LEU A 5 1.19 -11.38 -17.96
N SER A 6 0.59 -11.13 -16.79
CA SER A 6 -0.52 -11.95 -16.29
C SER A 6 -1.77 -11.87 -17.18
N ILE A 7 -2.05 -10.69 -17.77
CA ILE A 7 -3.13 -10.50 -18.73
C ILE A 7 -2.86 -11.28 -20.01
N GLU A 8 -1.65 -11.14 -20.57
CA GLU A 8 -1.25 -11.80 -21.83
C GLU A 8 -1.23 -13.33 -21.68
N MET A 9 -0.74 -13.82 -20.55
CA MET A 9 -0.66 -15.26 -20.26
C MET A 9 -1.94 -15.84 -19.67
N ARG A 10 -2.91 -15.01 -19.31
CA ARG A 10 -4.18 -15.43 -18.69
C ARG A 10 -3.99 -16.24 -17.40
N MET A 11 -3.03 -15.83 -16.58
CA MET A 11 -2.67 -16.49 -15.33
C MET A 11 -3.09 -15.66 -14.12
N PRO A 12 -3.50 -16.31 -13.01
CA PRO A 12 -3.73 -15.62 -11.74
C PRO A 12 -2.53 -14.78 -11.30
N SER A 13 -2.80 -13.65 -10.67
CA SER A 13 -1.77 -12.76 -10.12
C SER A 13 -1.83 -12.76 -8.61
N ILE A 14 -0.71 -13.04 -7.95
CA ILE A 14 -0.57 -12.92 -6.51
C ILE A 14 0.33 -11.72 -6.22
N ARG A 15 -0.15 -10.81 -5.39
CA ARG A 15 0.59 -9.63 -4.94
C ARG A 15 0.93 -9.76 -3.47
N MET A 16 2.21 -9.75 -3.18
CA MET A 16 2.74 -9.71 -1.82
C MET A 16 3.02 -8.25 -1.48
N LEU A 17 2.28 -7.71 -0.52
CA LEU A 17 2.25 -6.29 -0.24
C LEU A 17 2.85 -6.00 1.14
N ASP A 18 3.95 -5.25 1.12
CA ASP A 18 4.59 -4.67 2.29
C ASP A 18 5.20 -3.32 1.89
N GLY A 19 4.89 -2.29 2.65
CA GLY A 19 5.46 -0.96 2.48
C GLY A 19 4.56 0.05 1.75
N SER A 20 5.10 1.25 1.57
CA SER A 20 4.41 2.36 0.93
C SER A 20 4.60 2.34 -0.58
N SER A 21 3.55 2.65 -1.32
CA SER A 21 3.63 2.91 -2.76
C SER A 21 3.14 4.32 -3.10
N GLY A 22 3.84 5.00 -3.97
CA GLY A 22 3.47 6.33 -4.46
C GLY A 22 3.89 7.51 -3.58
N GLY A 23 4.71 7.28 -2.56
CA GLY A 23 5.28 8.35 -1.73
C GLY A 23 6.54 7.86 -1.02
N GLY A 24 7.48 8.75 -0.75
CA GLY A 24 8.60 8.44 0.14
C GLY A 24 8.11 8.25 1.58
N SER A 25 8.83 7.47 2.36
CA SER A 25 8.63 7.45 3.81
C SER A 25 8.81 8.85 4.37
N VAL A 26 7.96 9.25 5.33
CA VAL A 26 8.15 10.53 6.05
C VAL A 26 9.54 10.63 6.65
N ALA A 27 10.11 9.51 7.10
CA ALA A 27 11.48 9.44 7.63
C ALA A 27 12.57 9.74 6.57
N SER A 28 12.28 9.55 5.29
CA SER A 28 13.19 9.88 4.19
C SER A 28 13.00 11.28 3.60
N MET A 29 12.03 12.04 4.09
CA MET A 29 11.83 13.41 3.68
C MET A 29 12.81 14.33 4.40
N VAL A 30 13.54 15.12 3.64
CA VAL A 30 14.39 16.19 4.17
C VAL A 30 13.64 17.51 4.12
N PRO A 31 13.67 18.30 5.20
CA PRO A 31 13.17 19.67 5.18
C PRO A 31 13.85 20.47 4.06
N ALA A 32 13.11 21.36 3.42
CA ALA A 32 13.72 22.27 2.47
C ALA A 32 14.78 23.11 3.19
N GLN A 33 16.02 23.09 2.70
CA GLN A 33 17.10 23.93 3.25
C GLN A 33 16.73 25.39 3.03
N LYS A 34 16.83 26.22 4.09
CA LYS A 34 16.80 27.66 3.97
C LYS A 34 17.92 28.07 3.00
N LYS A 35 17.59 28.82 1.96
CA LYS A 35 18.62 29.51 1.21
C LYS A 35 19.26 30.56 2.16
N GLU A 36 20.56 30.50 2.33
CA GLU A 36 21.31 31.56 3.01
C GLU A 36 20.98 32.90 2.30
N GLY A 37 20.38 33.83 3.05
CA GLY A 37 20.04 35.17 2.56
C GLY A 37 18.62 35.67 2.87
N ASP A 38 17.73 34.84 3.41
CA ASP A 38 16.38 35.29 3.75
C ASP A 38 16.28 35.68 5.23
N SER A 39 16.62 36.98 5.49
CA SER A 39 16.71 37.56 6.84
C SER A 39 15.37 37.85 7.52
N ASN A 40 14.23 37.49 6.89
CA ASN A 40 12.89 37.82 7.39
C ASN A 40 12.04 36.63 7.89
N ALA A 41 12.64 35.49 8.11
CA ALA A 41 11.90 34.36 8.70
C ALA A 41 11.92 34.49 10.23
N LYS A 42 10.85 35.02 10.82
CA LYS A 42 10.59 34.92 12.26
C LYS A 42 10.53 33.42 12.63
N GLU A 43 11.32 33.04 13.62
CA GLU A 43 11.29 31.72 14.23
C GLU A 43 9.92 31.49 14.84
N SER A 44 9.08 30.75 14.11
CA SER A 44 7.93 30.06 14.70
C SER A 44 8.36 28.62 14.99
N GLN A 45 8.52 28.31 16.26
CA GLN A 45 8.67 26.92 16.72
C GLN A 45 7.50 26.12 16.19
N GLY A 46 7.81 25.13 15.31
CA GLY A 46 6.81 24.20 14.78
C GLY A 46 6.34 24.43 13.35
N ALA A 47 6.74 25.50 12.66
CA ALA A 47 6.41 25.67 11.26
C ALA A 47 7.42 24.95 10.36
N ILE A 48 6.94 23.94 9.63
CA ILE A 48 7.67 23.36 8.50
C ILE A 48 7.95 24.51 7.52
N SER A 49 9.24 24.83 7.28
CA SER A 49 9.63 25.92 6.41
C SER A 49 9.01 25.76 5.01
N ALA A 50 8.65 26.89 4.39
CA ALA A 50 7.87 27.01 3.16
C ALA A 50 8.51 26.45 1.87
N GLY A 51 9.41 25.50 1.96
CA GLY A 51 9.95 24.77 0.82
C GLY A 51 9.24 23.41 0.66
N LYS A 52 9.02 22.97 -0.57
CA LYS A 52 8.48 21.63 -0.80
C LYS A 52 9.46 20.58 -0.25
N PRO A 53 9.03 19.71 0.67
CA PRO A 53 9.88 18.62 1.16
C PRO A 53 10.25 17.70 0.00
N ARG A 54 11.46 17.17 0.03
CA ARG A 54 11.96 16.23 -0.98
C ARG A 54 12.54 15.00 -0.29
N VAL A 55 12.48 13.88 -0.98
CA VAL A 55 13.03 12.61 -0.50
C VAL A 55 14.56 12.68 -0.54
N ALA A 56 15.22 12.30 0.57
CA ALA A 56 16.67 12.19 0.63
C ALA A 56 17.13 10.96 -0.16
N GLY A 57 18.18 11.14 -0.97
CA GLY A 57 18.71 10.08 -1.83
C GLY A 57 18.17 10.14 -3.27
N GLY A 58 18.91 9.56 -4.20
CA GLY A 58 18.63 9.63 -5.64
C GLY A 58 17.44 8.84 -6.15
N GLY A 59 16.66 8.22 -5.27
CA GLY A 59 15.44 7.48 -5.59
C GLY A 59 14.21 8.30 -5.19
N GLY A 60 13.76 9.20 -6.03
CA GLY A 60 12.44 9.81 -5.84
C GLY A 60 11.35 8.77 -5.93
N SER A 61 10.32 8.87 -5.06
CA SER A 61 9.07 8.14 -5.30
C SER A 61 8.50 8.64 -6.61
N PHE A 62 8.57 7.80 -7.61
CA PHE A 62 8.06 8.13 -8.93
C PHE A 62 6.63 7.59 -9.02
N LEU A 63 5.67 8.49 -9.02
CA LEU A 63 4.33 8.17 -9.45
C LEU A 63 4.33 8.15 -10.97
N PRO A 64 4.10 6.99 -11.62
CA PRO A 64 3.96 6.96 -13.06
C PRO A 64 2.81 7.88 -13.48
N GLY A 65 2.96 8.60 -14.58
CA GLY A 65 2.02 9.63 -15.03
C GLY A 65 0.58 9.17 -15.24
N HIS A 66 0.34 7.86 -15.33
CA HIS A 66 -0.99 7.28 -15.51
C HIS A 66 -1.36 6.23 -14.43
N LEU A 67 -0.62 6.12 -13.35
CA LEU A 67 -0.86 5.18 -12.22
C LEU A 67 -1.09 3.70 -12.62
N GLY A 68 -0.96 3.35 -13.89
CA GLY A 68 -1.24 2.01 -14.41
C GLY A 68 -2.71 1.57 -14.27
N SER A 69 -3.63 2.50 -14.04
CA SER A 69 -5.04 2.18 -13.71
C SER A 69 -5.74 1.36 -14.79
N THR A 70 -5.52 1.68 -16.06
CA THR A 70 -6.14 0.95 -17.18
C THR A 70 -5.70 -0.52 -17.20
N MET A 71 -4.41 -0.78 -17.09
CA MET A 71 -3.90 -2.16 -17.04
C MET A 71 -4.38 -2.90 -15.79
N TYR A 72 -4.51 -2.19 -14.67
CA TYR A 72 -4.97 -2.78 -13.43
C TYR A 72 -6.45 -3.19 -13.49
N THR A 73 -7.30 -2.33 -14.05
CA THR A 73 -8.72 -2.66 -14.25
C THR A 73 -8.90 -3.77 -15.29
N GLU A 74 -8.09 -3.79 -16.34
CA GLU A 74 -8.08 -4.87 -17.30
C GLU A 74 -7.65 -6.20 -16.66
N GLN A 75 -6.63 -6.19 -15.80
CA GLN A 75 -6.20 -7.37 -15.06
C GLN A 75 -7.31 -7.90 -14.15
N LEU A 76 -7.97 -7.01 -13.37
CA LEU A 76 -9.10 -7.40 -12.53
C LEU A 76 -10.26 -8.00 -13.33
N ALA A 77 -10.51 -7.52 -14.55
CA ALA A 77 -11.56 -8.05 -15.40
C ALA A 77 -11.19 -9.36 -16.12
N THR A 78 -9.92 -9.76 -16.09
CA THR A 78 -9.38 -10.82 -16.95
C THR A 78 -8.89 -12.03 -16.18
N VAL A 79 -8.23 -11.82 -15.05
CA VAL A 79 -7.59 -12.89 -14.26
C VAL A 79 -7.84 -12.70 -12.77
N PRO A 80 -7.84 -13.79 -11.98
CA PRO A 80 -7.88 -13.70 -10.53
C PRO A 80 -6.69 -12.90 -9.98
N VAL A 81 -6.97 -11.96 -9.10
CA VAL A 81 -5.96 -11.18 -8.38
C VAL A 81 -6.10 -11.42 -6.89
N VAL A 82 -5.04 -11.94 -6.28
CA VAL A 82 -4.94 -12.20 -4.85
C VAL A 82 -3.98 -11.21 -4.23
N ASN A 83 -4.37 -10.60 -3.12
CA ASN A 83 -3.54 -9.66 -2.37
C ASN A 83 -3.20 -10.23 -0.99
N LEU A 84 -1.92 -10.45 -0.72
CA LEU A 84 -1.39 -10.83 0.59
C LEU A 84 -0.80 -9.59 1.25
N LEU A 85 -1.37 -9.18 2.38
CA LEU A 85 -0.89 -8.08 3.18
C LEU A 85 0.06 -8.64 4.25
N LEU A 86 1.36 -8.46 4.02
CA LEU A 86 2.44 -9.03 4.83
C LEU A 86 3.18 -7.98 5.66
N GLY A 87 2.71 -6.74 5.63
CA GLY A 87 3.29 -5.61 6.36
C GLY A 87 2.39 -4.39 6.29
N SER A 88 2.94 -3.23 6.63
CA SER A 88 2.20 -1.96 6.57
C SER A 88 2.02 -1.50 5.13
N VAL A 89 0.82 -1.57 4.60
CA VAL A 89 0.48 -1.17 3.23
C VAL A 89 -0.13 0.22 3.22
N VAL A 90 0.50 1.16 2.53
CA VAL A 90 0.21 2.61 2.64
C VAL A 90 -0.05 3.23 1.27
N GLY A 91 -0.95 4.20 1.22
CA GLY A 91 -1.19 5.06 0.06
C GLY A 91 -1.83 4.33 -1.11
N LEU A 92 -1.25 4.47 -2.31
CA LEU A 92 -1.74 3.79 -3.51
C LEU A 92 -1.70 2.26 -3.39
N GLY A 93 -0.73 1.73 -2.63
CA GLY A 93 -0.66 0.31 -2.30
C GLY A 93 -1.89 -0.16 -1.55
N ALA A 94 -2.37 0.63 -0.58
CA ALA A 94 -3.60 0.34 0.15
C ALA A 94 -4.83 0.32 -0.77
N ALA A 95 -4.95 1.30 -1.67
CA ALA A 95 -6.03 1.31 -2.65
C ALA A 95 -6.01 0.07 -3.56
N LYS A 96 -4.82 -0.37 -3.97
CA LYS A 96 -4.67 -1.60 -4.77
C LYS A 96 -4.91 -2.87 -3.97
N ALA A 97 -4.60 -2.86 -2.68
CA ALA A 97 -4.79 -4.03 -1.81
C ALA A 97 -6.27 -4.41 -1.63
N VAL A 98 -7.16 -3.42 -1.61
CA VAL A 98 -8.61 -3.66 -1.53
C VAL A 98 -9.26 -3.92 -2.89
N LEU A 99 -8.52 -3.75 -3.99
CA LEU A 99 -8.97 -4.04 -5.34
C LEU A 99 -8.40 -5.40 -5.78
N GLY A 100 -8.96 -6.46 -5.29
CA GLY A 100 -8.61 -7.84 -5.62
C GLY A 100 -9.84 -8.74 -5.59
N HIS A 101 -9.67 -10.01 -5.94
CA HIS A 101 -10.72 -11.02 -5.87
C HIS A 101 -10.64 -11.82 -4.58
N PHE A 102 -9.50 -11.78 -3.92
CA PHE A 102 -9.26 -12.41 -2.65
C PHE A 102 -8.11 -11.70 -1.94
N SER A 103 -8.28 -11.42 -0.67
CA SER A 103 -7.28 -10.73 0.13
C SER A 103 -7.11 -11.41 1.49
N VAL A 104 -5.86 -11.47 1.95
CA VAL A 104 -5.50 -12.03 3.25
C VAL A 104 -4.57 -11.06 3.97
N MET A 105 -4.89 -10.75 5.22
CA MET A 105 -4.07 -9.92 6.11
C MET A 105 -3.44 -10.80 7.18
N VAL A 106 -2.16 -10.61 7.44
CA VAL A 106 -1.47 -11.32 8.52
C VAL A 106 -1.62 -10.56 9.82
N ARG A 107 -2.09 -11.24 10.87
CA ARG A 107 -2.35 -10.69 12.20
C ARG A 107 -1.10 -10.01 12.76
N ASP A 108 -1.29 -8.84 13.37
CA ASP A 108 -0.30 -8.06 14.13
C ASP A 108 0.97 -7.64 13.34
N ILE A 109 1.10 -8.08 12.07
CA ILE A 109 2.19 -7.71 11.19
C ILE A 109 1.70 -6.72 10.13
N ALA A 110 0.53 -6.99 9.54
CA ALA A 110 -0.01 -6.21 8.45
C ALA A 110 -0.95 -5.11 8.93
N GLN A 111 -0.85 -3.96 8.31
CA GLN A 111 -1.81 -2.86 8.47
C GLN A 111 -2.12 -2.24 7.12
N LEU A 112 -3.30 -1.65 7.01
CA LEU A 112 -3.81 -1.04 5.78
C LEU A 112 -4.35 0.36 6.06
N PHE A 113 -3.75 1.38 5.45
CA PHE A 113 -4.22 2.77 5.59
C PHE A 113 -3.75 3.66 4.42
N VAL A 114 -4.49 4.68 4.12
CA VAL A 114 -4.16 5.65 3.06
C VAL A 114 -2.99 6.54 3.50
N ALA A 115 -3.02 7.01 4.74
CA ALA A 115 -1.96 7.81 5.35
C ALA A 115 -1.56 7.20 6.68
N GLY A 116 -0.25 7.16 6.96
CA GLY A 116 0.28 6.56 8.17
C GLY A 116 0.06 7.40 9.44
N PRO A 117 0.30 6.82 10.62
CA PRO A 117 0.10 7.47 11.91
C PRO A 117 0.68 8.89 12.03
N PRO A 118 1.90 9.20 11.55
CA PRO A 118 2.44 10.55 11.69
C PRO A 118 1.57 11.65 11.06
N VAL A 119 0.92 11.32 9.93
CA VAL A 119 0.02 12.27 9.24
C VAL A 119 -1.33 12.33 9.94
N VAL A 120 -1.88 11.17 10.29
CA VAL A 120 -3.20 11.07 10.91
C VAL A 120 -3.20 11.64 12.32
N SER A 121 -2.20 11.30 13.16
CA SER A 121 -2.07 11.84 14.51
C SER A 121 -2.02 13.38 14.52
N HIS A 122 -1.31 13.96 13.55
CA HIS A 122 -1.29 15.41 13.40
C HIS A 122 -2.66 15.99 13.03
N ALA A 123 -3.42 15.30 12.18
CA ALA A 123 -4.73 15.76 11.74
C ALA A 123 -5.82 15.63 12.83
N VAL A 124 -5.76 14.58 13.64
CA VAL A 124 -6.76 14.31 14.68
C VAL A 124 -6.40 14.91 16.04
N GLY A 125 -5.13 15.33 16.24
CA GLY A 125 -4.64 16.00 17.44
C GLY A 125 -4.30 15.06 18.62
N TYR A 126 -4.18 13.75 18.38
CA TYR A 126 -3.72 12.76 19.34
C TYR A 126 -2.91 11.67 18.68
N ASP A 127 -2.05 11.00 19.43
CA ASP A 127 -1.24 9.91 18.93
C ASP A 127 -2.11 8.67 18.65
N ILE A 128 -1.93 8.09 17.47
CA ILE A 128 -2.59 6.84 17.05
C ILE A 128 -1.53 5.85 16.57
N THR A 129 -1.65 4.62 16.97
CA THR A 129 -0.76 3.54 16.54
C THR A 129 -1.16 3.02 15.16
N LYS A 130 -0.25 2.28 14.50
CA LYS A 130 -0.55 1.62 13.22
C LYS A 130 -1.71 0.63 13.35
N GLU A 131 -1.72 -0.11 14.45
CA GLU A 131 -2.74 -1.14 14.69
C GLU A 131 -4.11 -0.52 14.93
N GLU A 132 -4.19 0.55 15.74
CA GLU A 132 -5.44 1.29 15.95
C GLU A 132 -5.95 1.98 14.69
N LEU A 133 -5.03 2.40 13.80
CA LEU A 133 -5.39 3.08 12.56
C LEU A 133 -5.85 2.15 11.46
N GLY A 134 -5.22 0.98 11.32
CA GLY A 134 -5.46 0.12 10.16
C GLY A 134 -5.12 -1.34 10.38
N GLY A 135 -5.25 -1.85 11.60
CA GLY A 135 -5.03 -3.26 11.93
C GLY A 135 -6.14 -4.19 11.45
N TRP A 136 -5.92 -5.47 11.63
CA TRP A 136 -6.82 -6.54 11.19
C TRP A 136 -8.23 -6.43 11.78
N HIS A 137 -8.35 -5.98 13.04
CA HIS A 137 -9.62 -5.83 13.74
C HIS A 137 -10.57 -4.80 13.08
N ILE A 138 -10.02 -3.91 12.24
CA ILE A 138 -10.80 -2.97 11.43
C ILE A 138 -11.14 -3.63 10.09
N HIS A 139 -10.12 -4.01 9.34
CA HIS A 139 -10.27 -4.33 7.92
C HIS A 139 -10.83 -5.74 7.66
N CYS A 140 -10.54 -6.72 8.52
CA CYS A 140 -11.12 -8.05 8.41
C CYS A 140 -12.54 -8.12 9.00
N THR A 141 -12.99 -7.10 9.75
CA THR A 141 -14.35 -7.05 10.30
C THR A 141 -15.30 -6.20 9.47
N ASN A 142 -14.79 -5.19 8.77
CA ASN A 142 -15.61 -4.32 7.92
C ASN A 142 -15.71 -4.78 6.46
N GLY A 143 -15.05 -5.90 6.10
CA GLY A 143 -15.07 -6.46 4.75
C GLY A 143 -14.12 -5.79 3.74
N SER A 144 -13.20 -4.94 4.19
CA SER A 144 -12.15 -4.39 3.31
C SER A 144 -11.09 -5.43 2.95
N VAL A 145 -10.91 -6.42 3.81
CA VAL A 145 -10.04 -7.58 3.61
C VAL A 145 -10.85 -8.84 3.90
N ASP A 146 -10.74 -9.84 3.04
CA ASP A 146 -11.61 -11.02 3.09
C ASP A 146 -11.25 -11.97 4.22
N ASN A 147 -9.95 -12.16 4.51
CA ASN A 147 -9.48 -13.16 5.45
C ASN A 147 -8.35 -12.66 6.34
N LEU A 148 -8.29 -13.26 7.54
CA LEU A 148 -7.21 -13.08 8.50
C LEU A 148 -6.41 -14.37 8.59
N ALA A 149 -5.09 -14.27 8.49
CA ALA A 149 -4.14 -15.35 8.76
C ALA A 149 -3.34 -15.04 10.03
N GLU A 150 -3.02 -16.07 10.81
CA GLU A 150 -2.19 -15.92 12.01
C GLU A 150 -0.70 -15.78 11.66
N THR A 151 -0.27 -16.37 10.52
CA THR A 151 1.11 -16.32 10.04
C THR A 151 1.18 -16.10 8.54
N GLU A 152 2.37 -15.74 8.04
CA GLU A 152 2.61 -15.61 6.60
C GLU A 152 2.45 -16.96 5.87
N GLU A 153 2.85 -18.06 6.50
CA GLU A 153 2.68 -19.41 5.96
C GLU A 153 1.21 -19.76 5.80
N GLU A 154 0.37 -19.43 6.78
CA GLU A 154 -1.06 -19.63 6.70
C GLU A 154 -1.69 -18.79 5.60
N ALA A 155 -1.27 -17.55 5.43
CA ALA A 155 -1.72 -16.70 4.32
C ALA A 155 -1.40 -17.31 2.96
N VAL A 156 -0.24 -17.94 2.80
CA VAL A 156 0.13 -18.68 1.59
C VAL A 156 -0.73 -19.93 1.42
N VAL A 157 -1.03 -20.67 2.50
CA VAL A 157 -1.90 -21.85 2.44
C VAL A 157 -3.31 -21.44 2.00
N MET A 158 -3.90 -20.39 2.59
CA MET A 158 -5.21 -19.86 2.20
C MET A 158 -5.24 -19.44 0.73
N THR A 159 -4.18 -18.79 0.26
CA THR A 159 -4.03 -18.39 -1.15
C THR A 159 -4.01 -19.59 -2.08
N LYS A 160 -3.24 -20.62 -1.76
CA LYS A 160 -3.19 -21.87 -2.54
C LYS A 160 -4.55 -22.55 -2.57
N GLN A 161 -5.24 -22.58 -1.43
CA GLN A 161 -6.57 -23.15 -1.34
C GLN A 161 -7.56 -22.38 -2.22
N PHE A 162 -7.57 -21.05 -2.17
CA PHE A 162 -8.41 -20.24 -3.06
C PHE A 162 -8.12 -20.53 -4.53
N LEU A 163 -6.85 -20.53 -4.92
CA LEU A 163 -6.46 -20.79 -6.30
C LEU A 163 -6.77 -22.22 -6.76
N SER A 164 -6.85 -23.20 -5.85
CA SER A 164 -7.18 -24.59 -6.19
C SER A 164 -8.63 -24.77 -6.64
N TYR A 165 -9.51 -23.81 -6.39
CA TYR A 165 -10.88 -23.80 -6.88
C TYR A 165 -11.02 -23.23 -8.30
N LEU A 166 -9.94 -22.68 -8.83
CA LEU A 166 -9.90 -22.00 -10.11
C LEU A 166 -9.03 -22.81 -11.10
N PRO A 167 -9.30 -22.76 -12.41
CA PRO A 167 -8.39 -23.32 -13.39
C PRO A 167 -7.05 -22.57 -13.38
N SER A 168 -5.95 -23.25 -13.74
CA SER A 168 -4.62 -22.65 -13.79
C SER A 168 -4.52 -21.55 -14.86
N SER A 169 -5.37 -21.62 -15.85
CA SER A 169 -5.48 -20.64 -16.93
C SER A 169 -6.89 -20.65 -17.51
N VAL A 170 -7.32 -19.56 -18.08
CA VAL A 170 -8.58 -19.47 -18.86
C VAL A 170 -8.63 -20.44 -20.05
N TYR A 171 -7.51 -21.01 -20.43
CA TYR A 171 -7.42 -22.03 -21.48
C TYR A 171 -7.63 -23.46 -20.98
N GLU A 172 -7.71 -23.65 -19.67
CA GLU A 172 -8.08 -24.90 -19.03
C GLU A 172 -9.58 -24.84 -18.70
N ALA A 173 -10.39 -25.52 -19.50
CA ALA A 173 -11.82 -25.66 -19.27
C ALA A 173 -12.14 -27.02 -18.64
#